data_eb337086fcb4dc0f031b111fc1bc1f2a
#
_entry.id   eb337086fcb4dc0f031b111fc1bc1f2a
#
_cell.length_a   1.000
_cell.length_b   1.000
_cell.length_c   1.000
_cell.angle_alpha   90.00
_cell.angle_beta   90.00
_cell.angle_gamma   90.00
#
_symmetry.space_group_name_H-M   'P 1'
#
loop_
_entity.id
_entity.type
_entity.pdbx_description
1 polymer ?
#
loop_
_entity_poly.entity_id
_entity_poly.type
_entity_poly.pdbx_seq_one_letter_code
_entity_poly.pdbx_strand_id
1 'polypeptide(L)'
;WSEEKGIVVKRSSNPKEATIEAYGLTDGQPTSAHYSLRIYDDVVTRESVYTPEQIAKTTEAWELSDNLGARQANGMPGRAWHVGTRYHFGDTYQAILDRKALKPRIHAATEDGTPNGKPVLLSEEAWTEKKITQGAAQIACQMLCNPAAGTEAMFRKEHLKYTDIRPGTLNVYIMADPASSKKRGSDATAIAVIGVDSARNKFLLDGYRHKMNLQERWIALSGLRKHWMAQPGVQ
;
A
#
# COMPACT_ATOMS: atom_id res chain seq x y z
N TRP A 1 -8.06 -12.51 -35.72
CA TRP A 1 -7.63 -11.77 -34.53
C TRP A 1 -8.21 -10.36 -34.57
N SER A 2 -8.86 -9.95 -33.54
CA SER A 2 -9.21 -8.54 -33.31
C SER A 2 -9.03 -8.22 -31.84
N GLU A 3 -8.74 -6.96 -31.53
CA GLU A 3 -8.57 -6.47 -30.15
C GLU A 3 -9.83 -6.72 -29.30
N GLU A 4 -11.01 -6.60 -29.92
CA GLU A 4 -12.31 -6.83 -29.26
C GLU A 4 -12.67 -8.31 -29.08
N LYS A 5 -12.16 -9.20 -29.93
CA LYS A 5 -12.59 -10.63 -29.98
C LYS A 5 -11.53 -11.59 -29.45
N GLY A 6 -10.37 -11.09 -29.06
CA GLY A 6 -9.26 -11.90 -28.61
C GLY A 6 -8.65 -12.80 -29.71
N ILE A 7 -7.83 -13.74 -29.32
CA ILE A 7 -7.14 -14.68 -30.19
C ILE A 7 -7.86 -16.03 -30.14
N VAL A 8 -8.29 -16.53 -31.28
CA VAL A 8 -8.88 -17.87 -31.42
C VAL A 8 -7.92 -18.73 -32.22
N VAL A 9 -7.45 -19.82 -31.61
CA VAL A 9 -6.67 -20.86 -32.30
C VAL A 9 -7.58 -22.02 -32.73
N LYS A 10 -7.09 -22.88 -33.60
CA LYS A 10 -7.83 -24.09 -34.03
C LYS A 10 -8.16 -24.94 -32.79
N ARG A 11 -9.43 -25.23 -32.58
CA ARG A 11 -9.96 -25.98 -31.43
C ARG A 11 -11.08 -26.91 -31.84
N SER A 12 -11.31 -27.99 -31.10
CA SER A 12 -12.32 -29.01 -31.39
C SER A 12 -13.73 -28.65 -30.90
N SER A 13 -13.84 -27.66 -30.00
CA SER A 13 -15.10 -27.14 -29.44
C SER A 13 -15.23 -25.64 -29.72
N ASN A 14 -16.42 -25.11 -29.61
CA ASN A 14 -16.67 -23.68 -29.78
C ASN A 14 -17.19 -23.04 -28.49
N PRO A 15 -16.33 -22.86 -27.47
CA PRO A 15 -16.71 -22.14 -26.27
C PRO A 15 -16.99 -20.66 -26.58
N LYS A 16 -17.71 -20.00 -25.67
CA LYS A 16 -18.05 -18.57 -25.78
C LYS A 16 -16.79 -17.70 -25.80
N GLU A 17 -15.83 -18.02 -24.94
CA GLU A 17 -14.60 -17.29 -24.79
C GLU A 17 -13.61 -17.58 -25.91
N ALA A 18 -12.81 -16.59 -26.30
CA ALA A 18 -11.68 -16.82 -27.19
C ALA A 18 -10.60 -17.68 -26.47
N THR A 19 -9.59 -18.12 -27.21
CA THR A 19 -8.50 -18.92 -26.62
C THR A 19 -7.65 -18.06 -25.69
N ILE A 20 -7.40 -16.80 -26.08
CA ILE A 20 -6.69 -15.80 -25.29
C ILE A 20 -7.46 -14.49 -25.39
N GLU A 21 -7.77 -13.91 -24.26
CA GLU A 21 -8.41 -12.60 -24.13
C GLU A 21 -7.63 -11.74 -23.14
N ALA A 22 -7.65 -10.41 -23.31
CA ALA A 22 -7.00 -9.47 -22.43
C ALA A 22 -8.00 -8.38 -22.01
N TYR A 23 -7.98 -8.02 -20.74
CA TYR A 23 -8.90 -7.05 -20.15
C TYR A 23 -8.19 -6.19 -19.11
N GLY A 24 -8.63 -4.95 -18.96
CA GLY A 24 -8.24 -4.13 -17.83
C GLY A 24 -8.83 -4.67 -16.53
N LEU A 25 -8.04 -4.73 -15.46
CA LEU A 25 -8.52 -5.27 -14.19
C LEU A 25 -9.63 -4.39 -13.59
N THR A 26 -9.46 -3.07 -13.61
CA THR A 26 -10.39 -2.11 -12.98
C THR A 26 -11.47 -1.61 -13.93
N ASP A 27 -11.24 -1.72 -15.22
CA ASP A 27 -12.11 -1.13 -16.25
C ASP A 27 -12.24 -2.12 -17.41
N GLY A 28 -13.28 -2.93 -17.40
CA GLY A 28 -13.60 -3.82 -18.52
C GLY A 28 -13.49 -5.32 -18.23
N GLN A 29 -13.54 -5.74 -16.98
CA GLN A 29 -13.65 -7.16 -16.67
C GLN A 29 -14.92 -7.76 -17.30
N PRO A 30 -14.84 -8.94 -17.94
CA PRO A 30 -16.01 -9.62 -18.47
C PRO A 30 -16.89 -10.13 -17.32
N THR A 31 -18.21 -10.13 -17.47
CA THR A 31 -19.14 -10.56 -16.42
C THR A 31 -19.57 -12.00 -16.60
N SER A 32 -19.37 -12.77 -17.48
CA SER A 32 -19.92 -14.13 -17.69
C SER A 32 -18.95 -15.03 -18.44
N ALA A 33 -17.65 -14.79 -18.26
CA ALA A 33 -16.61 -15.58 -18.88
C ALA A 33 -15.93 -16.48 -17.84
N HIS A 34 -15.34 -17.60 -18.30
CA HIS A 34 -14.67 -18.55 -17.44
C HIS A 34 -13.36 -19.02 -18.07
N TYR A 35 -12.24 -18.77 -17.37
CA TYR A 35 -10.91 -19.04 -17.87
C TYR A 35 -10.21 -20.12 -17.04
N SER A 36 -9.61 -21.10 -17.72
CA SER A 36 -8.80 -22.15 -17.07
C SER A 36 -7.46 -21.61 -16.55
N LEU A 37 -6.96 -20.53 -17.14
CA LEU A 37 -5.77 -19.79 -16.70
C LEU A 37 -6.05 -18.29 -16.73
N ARG A 38 -5.76 -17.61 -15.64
CA ARG A 38 -5.76 -16.16 -15.54
C ARG A 38 -4.34 -15.70 -15.27
N ILE A 39 -3.88 -14.70 -16.00
CA ILE A 39 -2.57 -14.08 -15.80
C ILE A 39 -2.82 -12.61 -15.44
N TYR A 40 -2.39 -12.22 -14.26
CA TYR A 40 -2.43 -10.85 -13.77
C TYR A 40 -1.05 -10.25 -14.03
N ASP A 41 -0.97 -9.41 -15.06
CA ASP A 41 0.27 -8.79 -15.51
C ASP A 41 0.27 -7.31 -15.16
N ASP A 42 1.19 -6.89 -14.33
CA ASP A 42 1.36 -5.52 -13.83
C ASP A 42 0.05 -4.82 -13.37
N VAL A 43 -0.84 -5.57 -12.71
CA VAL A 43 -2.15 -5.06 -12.25
C VAL A 43 -2.04 -4.01 -11.14
N VAL A 44 -0.92 -3.93 -10.46
CA VAL A 44 -0.58 -2.84 -9.56
C VAL A 44 0.36 -1.90 -10.28
N THR A 45 -0.14 -0.70 -10.59
CA THR A 45 0.62 0.36 -11.24
C THR A 45 0.93 1.47 -10.24
N ARG A 46 1.75 2.43 -10.64
CA ARG A 46 2.04 3.60 -9.82
C ARG A 46 0.77 4.41 -9.53
N GLU A 47 -0.11 4.55 -10.52
CA GLU A 47 -1.37 5.29 -10.39
C GLU A 47 -2.34 4.57 -9.44
N SER A 48 -2.36 3.25 -9.44
CA SER A 48 -3.28 2.46 -8.61
C SER A 48 -2.95 2.52 -7.10
N VAL A 49 -1.86 3.17 -6.72
CA VAL A 49 -1.43 3.29 -5.31
C VAL A 49 -1.35 4.73 -4.81
N TYR A 50 -1.76 5.73 -5.59
CA TYR A 50 -1.69 7.13 -5.17
C TYR A 50 -2.62 7.46 -4.01
N THR A 51 -3.77 6.82 -3.93
CA THR A 51 -4.72 7.03 -2.84
C THR A 51 -5.21 5.70 -2.27
N PRO A 52 -5.63 5.66 -0.99
CA PRO A 52 -6.24 4.47 -0.39
C PRO A 52 -7.45 3.96 -1.18
N GLU A 53 -8.23 4.84 -1.79
CA GLU A 53 -9.40 4.50 -2.59
C GLU A 53 -8.99 3.75 -3.88
N GLN A 54 -7.91 4.18 -4.52
CA GLN A 54 -7.37 3.50 -5.72
C GLN A 54 -6.83 2.11 -5.37
N ILE A 55 -6.14 1.97 -4.23
CA ILE A 55 -5.70 0.67 -3.73
C ILE A 55 -6.92 -0.24 -3.46
N ALA A 56 -7.95 0.29 -2.80
CA ALA A 56 -9.17 -0.45 -2.51
C ALA A 56 -9.88 -0.87 -3.82
N LYS A 57 -10.05 0.04 -4.78
CA LYS A 57 -10.65 -0.25 -6.10
C LYS A 57 -9.92 -1.38 -6.81
N THR A 58 -8.59 -1.33 -6.83
CA THR A 58 -7.76 -2.36 -7.49
C THR A 58 -7.89 -3.70 -6.78
N THR A 59 -7.92 -3.70 -5.45
CA THR A 59 -8.06 -4.92 -4.65
C THR A 59 -9.44 -5.54 -4.82
N GLU A 60 -10.52 -4.75 -4.80
CA GLU A 60 -11.88 -5.21 -5.06
C GLU A 60 -12.02 -5.80 -6.46
N ALA A 61 -11.42 -5.15 -7.47
CA ALA A 61 -11.43 -5.63 -8.83
C ALA A 61 -10.68 -6.98 -8.96
N TRP A 62 -9.56 -7.14 -8.25
CA TRP A 62 -8.85 -8.42 -8.17
C TRP A 62 -9.71 -9.49 -7.51
N GLU A 63 -10.37 -9.20 -6.39
CA GLU A 63 -11.28 -10.13 -5.71
C GLU A 63 -12.42 -10.58 -6.64
N LEU A 64 -13.04 -9.64 -7.33
CA LEU A 64 -14.13 -9.92 -8.26
C LEU A 64 -13.67 -10.82 -9.41
N SER A 65 -12.46 -10.61 -9.92
CA SER A 65 -11.89 -11.39 -11.01
C SER A 65 -11.65 -12.86 -10.66
N ASP A 66 -11.67 -13.24 -9.39
CA ASP A 66 -11.53 -14.63 -8.98
C ASP A 66 -12.72 -15.48 -9.45
N ASN A 67 -13.90 -14.88 -9.58
CA ASN A 67 -15.09 -15.53 -10.12
C ASN A 67 -14.99 -15.89 -11.61
N LEU A 68 -14.00 -15.35 -12.32
CA LEU A 68 -13.72 -15.72 -13.72
C LEU A 68 -12.90 -17.01 -13.85
N GLY A 69 -12.53 -17.64 -12.74
CA GLY A 69 -11.81 -18.90 -12.73
C GLY A 69 -12.72 -20.09 -13.07
N ALA A 70 -12.50 -20.75 -14.21
CA ALA A 70 -13.19 -22.00 -14.53
C ALA A 70 -12.71 -23.13 -13.62
N ARG A 71 -13.61 -24.01 -13.20
CA ARG A 71 -13.21 -25.29 -12.61
C ARG A 71 -12.72 -26.23 -13.71
N GLN A 72 -11.58 -26.86 -13.46
CA GLN A 72 -11.07 -27.89 -14.34
C GLN A 72 -11.95 -29.16 -14.26
N ALA A 73 -11.85 -30.04 -15.26
CA ALA A 73 -12.62 -31.31 -15.30
C ALA A 73 -12.42 -32.19 -14.06
N ASN A 74 -11.29 -32.09 -13.39
CA ASN A 74 -10.96 -32.78 -12.13
C ASN A 74 -11.49 -32.07 -10.86
N GLY A 75 -12.31 -31.01 -11.01
CA GLY A 75 -12.85 -30.21 -9.93
C GLY A 75 -11.90 -29.19 -9.30
N MET A 76 -10.64 -29.17 -9.73
CA MET A 76 -9.66 -28.17 -9.25
C MET A 76 -10.00 -26.78 -9.78
N PRO A 77 -9.73 -25.72 -8.99
CA PRO A 77 -9.89 -24.35 -9.46
C PRO A 77 -8.96 -24.05 -10.65
N GLY A 78 -9.36 -23.13 -11.50
CA GLY A 78 -8.51 -22.57 -12.56
C GLY A 78 -7.23 -22.00 -11.99
N ARG A 79 -6.17 -22.01 -12.79
CA ARG A 79 -4.87 -21.47 -12.37
C ARG A 79 -4.89 -19.94 -12.41
N ALA A 80 -4.20 -19.32 -11.48
CA ALA A 80 -3.94 -17.89 -11.47
C ALA A 80 -2.44 -17.63 -11.30
N TRP A 81 -1.88 -16.82 -12.19
CA TRP A 81 -0.49 -16.35 -12.11
C TRP A 81 -0.49 -14.84 -11.93
N HIS A 82 0.41 -14.38 -11.10
CA HIS A 82 0.59 -12.95 -10.83
C HIS A 82 2.04 -12.58 -11.14
N VAL A 83 2.20 -11.61 -12.01
CA VAL A 83 3.51 -11.04 -12.36
C VAL A 83 3.43 -9.54 -12.17
N GLY A 84 4.41 -8.95 -11.53
CA GLY A 84 4.42 -7.50 -11.34
C GLY A 84 5.38 -7.03 -10.28
N THR A 85 5.41 -5.75 -10.08
CA THR A 85 6.24 -5.05 -9.12
C THR A 85 5.40 -4.43 -7.99
N ARG A 86 6.04 -4.20 -6.83
CA ARG A 86 5.42 -3.57 -5.67
C ARG A 86 5.59 -2.06 -5.75
N TYR A 87 4.53 -1.29 -5.53
CA TYR A 87 4.58 0.17 -5.53
C TYR A 87 4.21 0.82 -4.20
N HIS A 88 3.54 0.07 -3.32
CA HIS A 88 3.15 0.57 -2.01
C HIS A 88 3.15 -0.57 -0.99
N PHE A 89 3.48 -0.27 0.28
CA PHE A 89 3.52 -1.29 1.35
C PHE A 89 2.15 -1.96 1.61
N GLY A 90 1.04 -1.26 1.35
CA GLY A 90 -0.34 -1.76 1.46
C GLY A 90 -1.03 -1.96 0.10
N ASP A 91 -0.31 -2.22 -0.98
CA ASP A 91 -0.89 -2.47 -2.31
C ASP A 91 -1.66 -3.80 -2.40
N THR A 92 -2.32 -4.01 -3.53
CA THR A 92 -3.09 -5.24 -3.78
C THR A 92 -2.23 -6.50 -3.63
N TYR A 93 -0.96 -6.47 -4.03
CA TYR A 93 -0.07 -7.62 -3.82
C TYR A 93 0.17 -7.88 -2.33
N GLN A 94 0.25 -6.85 -1.47
CA GLN A 94 0.33 -7.08 -0.02
C GLN A 94 -0.94 -7.75 0.49
N ALA A 95 -2.11 -7.31 0.07
CA ALA A 95 -3.38 -7.94 0.46
C ALA A 95 -3.43 -9.42 0.05
N ILE A 96 -2.94 -9.76 -1.14
CA ILE A 96 -2.83 -11.13 -1.64
C ILE A 96 -1.88 -11.97 -0.77
N LEU A 97 -0.73 -11.41 -0.40
CA LEU A 97 0.27 -12.07 0.45
C LEU A 97 -0.25 -12.31 1.88
N ASP A 98 -0.88 -11.31 2.48
CA ASP A 98 -1.45 -11.38 3.83
C ASP A 98 -2.54 -12.46 3.93
N ARG A 99 -3.33 -12.62 2.88
CA ARG A 99 -4.34 -13.68 2.76
C ARG A 99 -3.76 -15.05 2.44
N LYS A 100 -2.47 -15.15 2.14
CA LYS A 100 -1.81 -16.38 1.68
C LYS A 100 -2.51 -17.00 0.46
N ALA A 101 -3.06 -16.15 -0.40
CA ALA A 101 -3.84 -16.57 -1.57
C ALA A 101 -2.96 -17.19 -2.67
N LEU A 102 -1.65 -16.97 -2.63
CA LEU A 102 -0.69 -17.56 -3.56
C LEU A 102 0.65 -17.86 -2.87
N LYS A 103 1.48 -18.66 -3.54
CA LYS A 103 2.87 -18.92 -3.13
C LYS A 103 3.78 -17.90 -3.81
N PRO A 104 4.33 -16.91 -3.09
CA PRO A 104 5.15 -15.86 -3.69
C PRO A 104 6.53 -16.37 -4.09
N ARG A 105 7.06 -15.77 -5.15
CA ARG A 105 8.47 -15.81 -5.53
C ARG A 105 8.89 -14.36 -5.76
N ILE A 106 9.73 -13.83 -4.89
CA ILE A 106 10.22 -12.46 -4.97
C ILE A 106 11.64 -12.48 -5.50
N HIS A 107 11.87 -11.78 -6.59
CA HIS A 107 13.17 -11.67 -7.25
C HIS A 107 13.67 -10.23 -7.12
N ALA A 108 14.34 -9.93 -6.01
CA ALA A 108 14.99 -8.64 -5.82
C ALA A 108 16.27 -8.56 -6.69
N ALA A 109 16.66 -7.36 -7.07
CA ALA A 109 17.88 -7.12 -7.83
C ALA A 109 19.16 -7.37 -7.03
N THR A 110 19.06 -7.52 -5.71
CA THR A 110 20.17 -7.84 -4.79
C THR A 110 19.85 -9.08 -3.95
N GLU A 111 20.89 -9.76 -3.50
CA GLU A 111 20.76 -11.03 -2.75
C GLU A 111 19.94 -10.88 -1.46
N ASP A 112 20.07 -9.76 -0.76
CA ASP A 112 19.42 -9.48 0.52
C ASP A 112 18.18 -8.59 0.41
N GLY A 113 17.82 -8.15 -0.81
CA GLY A 113 16.69 -7.27 -1.05
C GLY A 113 16.89 -5.84 -0.54
N THR A 114 18.14 -5.43 -0.25
CA THR A 114 18.47 -4.07 0.18
C THR A 114 19.23 -3.29 -0.90
N PRO A 115 19.21 -1.94 -0.89
CA PRO A 115 19.96 -1.14 -1.86
C PRO A 115 21.48 -1.33 -1.79
N ASN A 116 22.00 -1.80 -0.66
CA ASN A 116 23.42 -2.03 -0.41
C ASN A 116 23.83 -3.50 -0.58
N GLY A 117 22.89 -4.38 -0.89
CA GLY A 117 23.15 -5.77 -1.15
C GLY A 117 23.90 -6.00 -2.47
N LYS A 118 24.51 -7.16 -2.59
CA LYS A 118 25.20 -7.57 -3.80
C LYS A 118 24.19 -7.80 -4.94
N PRO A 119 24.39 -7.22 -6.13
CA PRO A 119 23.48 -7.40 -7.25
C PRO A 119 23.50 -8.84 -7.77
N VAL A 120 22.32 -9.35 -8.18
CA VAL A 120 22.14 -10.73 -8.66
C VAL A 120 22.22 -10.82 -10.18
N LEU A 121 21.54 -9.90 -10.89
CA LEU A 121 21.43 -9.92 -12.35
C LEU A 121 22.25 -8.82 -13.04
N LEU A 122 22.55 -7.75 -12.34
CA LEU A 122 23.33 -6.63 -12.84
C LEU A 122 24.78 -6.75 -12.40
N SER A 123 25.72 -6.17 -13.17
CA SER A 123 27.08 -5.97 -12.65
C SER A 123 27.08 -4.90 -11.56
N GLU A 124 28.13 -4.83 -10.74
CA GLU A 124 28.29 -3.83 -9.68
C GLU A 124 28.26 -2.40 -10.24
N GLU A 125 28.87 -2.20 -11.42
CA GLU A 125 28.90 -0.91 -12.11
C GLU A 125 27.50 -0.52 -12.57
N ALA A 126 26.76 -1.44 -13.21
CA ALA A 126 25.40 -1.19 -13.68
C ALA A 126 24.43 -0.95 -12.51
N TRP A 127 24.62 -1.64 -11.39
CA TRP A 127 23.84 -1.43 -10.17
C TRP A 127 24.12 -0.04 -9.57
N THR A 128 25.40 0.36 -9.56
CA THR A 128 25.80 1.69 -9.09
C THR A 128 25.22 2.79 -9.95
N GLU A 129 25.27 2.64 -11.29
CA GLU A 129 24.65 3.57 -12.23
C GLU A 129 23.14 3.68 -11.99
N LYS A 130 22.45 2.55 -11.78
CA LYS A 130 21.02 2.56 -11.44
C LYS A 130 20.71 3.36 -10.19
N LYS A 131 21.52 3.24 -9.15
CA LYS A 131 21.35 4.00 -7.89
C LYS A 131 21.59 5.51 -8.07
N ILE A 132 22.41 5.90 -9.04
CA ILE A 132 22.64 7.32 -9.36
C ILE A 132 21.48 7.88 -10.19
N THR A 133 20.97 7.11 -11.14
CA THR A 133 19.95 7.58 -12.09
C THR A 133 18.53 7.49 -11.56
N GLN A 134 18.27 6.65 -10.57
CA GLN A 134 16.93 6.45 -9.98
C GLN A 134 16.89 6.83 -8.50
N GLY A 135 15.78 7.45 -8.09
CA GLY A 135 15.55 7.76 -6.68
C GLY A 135 15.35 6.50 -5.82
N ALA A 136 15.64 6.61 -4.53
CA ALA A 136 15.56 5.50 -3.58
C ALA A 136 14.19 4.80 -3.58
N ALA A 137 13.08 5.54 -3.67
CA ALA A 137 11.74 4.97 -3.75
C ALA A 137 11.53 4.12 -5.01
N GLN A 138 12.05 4.57 -6.16
CA GLN A 138 11.95 3.84 -7.43
C GLN A 138 12.77 2.53 -7.37
N ILE A 139 13.99 2.59 -6.84
CA ILE A 139 14.82 1.41 -6.59
C ILE A 139 14.10 0.41 -5.67
N ALA A 140 13.56 0.89 -4.55
CA ALA A 140 12.84 0.04 -3.61
C ALA A 140 11.65 -0.69 -4.24
N CYS A 141 10.85 0.03 -5.01
CA CYS A 141 9.66 -0.53 -5.66
C CYS A 141 10.01 -1.46 -6.82
N GLN A 142 10.74 -0.96 -7.81
CA GLN A 142 10.92 -1.67 -9.08
C GLN A 142 12.08 -2.66 -9.08
N MET A 143 13.14 -2.36 -8.35
CA MET A 143 14.32 -3.22 -8.34
C MET A 143 14.34 -4.19 -7.17
N LEU A 144 13.80 -3.80 -6.03
CA LEU A 144 13.84 -4.64 -4.82
C LEU A 144 12.50 -5.27 -4.47
N CYS A 145 11.41 -4.91 -5.16
CA CYS A 145 10.04 -5.33 -4.84
C CYS A 145 9.67 -5.10 -3.35
N ASN A 146 10.30 -4.12 -2.72
CA ASN A 146 10.15 -3.78 -1.31
C ASN A 146 9.89 -2.27 -1.14
N PRO A 147 8.65 -1.78 -1.28
CA PRO A 147 8.32 -0.37 -1.16
C PRO A 147 8.77 0.27 0.17
N ALA A 148 8.87 -0.51 1.23
CA ALA A 148 9.33 -0.03 2.54
C ALA A 148 10.83 0.30 2.56
N ALA A 149 11.65 -0.32 1.72
CA ALA A 149 13.10 -0.10 1.70
C ALA A 149 13.51 1.28 1.14
N GLY A 150 12.64 1.94 0.37
CA GLY A 150 12.89 3.26 -0.22
C GLY A 150 12.32 4.42 0.59
N THR A 151 11.51 4.13 1.56
CA THR A 151 11.11 5.11 2.55
C THR A 151 12.25 5.23 3.56
N GLU A 152 13.10 6.22 3.42
CA GLU A 152 13.65 6.86 4.60
C GLU A 152 12.42 7.36 5.37
N ALA A 153 11.89 6.52 6.23
CA ALA A 153 10.81 6.90 7.11
C ALA A 153 11.32 8.13 7.85
N MET A 154 10.71 9.29 7.56
CA MET A 154 11.06 10.55 8.21
C MET A 154 11.00 10.38 9.73
N PHE A 155 10.23 9.39 10.18
CA PHE A 155 10.11 8.94 11.57
C PHE A 155 10.51 7.46 11.65
N ARG A 156 11.71 7.20 12.18
CA ARG A 156 12.16 5.84 12.48
C ARG A 156 11.88 5.53 13.94
N LYS A 157 11.46 4.29 14.22
CA LYS A 157 11.14 3.85 15.58
C LYS A 157 12.33 4.04 16.55
N GLU A 158 13.54 3.86 16.05
CA GLU A 158 14.79 4.08 16.80
C GLU A 158 15.06 5.54 17.19
N HIS A 159 14.42 6.49 16.50
CA HIS A 159 14.50 7.93 16.85
C HIS A 159 13.50 8.32 17.94
N LEU A 160 12.53 7.47 18.26
CA LEU A 160 11.58 7.71 19.33
C LEU A 160 12.24 7.37 20.66
N LYS A 161 12.37 8.39 21.50
CA LYS A 161 12.86 8.25 22.88
C LYS A 161 11.67 8.35 23.81
N TYR A 162 11.56 7.42 24.74
CA TYR A 162 10.52 7.45 25.77
C TYR A 162 11.07 8.13 27.03
N THR A 163 10.24 8.92 27.68
CA THR A 163 10.56 9.54 28.98
C THR A 163 9.31 9.55 29.84
N ASP A 164 9.47 9.23 31.10
CA ASP A 164 8.40 9.30 32.11
C ASP A 164 8.35 10.69 32.79
N ILE A 165 9.32 11.56 32.48
CA ILE A 165 9.42 12.88 33.07
C ILE A 165 9.01 13.92 32.05
N ARG A 166 7.93 14.64 32.34
CA ARG A 166 7.53 15.80 31.54
C ARG A 166 8.41 17.01 31.93
N PRO A 167 9.01 17.75 30.99
CA PRO A 167 9.69 19.01 31.26
C PRO A 167 8.78 20.03 31.97
N GLY A 168 9.33 20.81 32.86
CA GLY A 168 8.56 21.74 33.72
C GLY A 168 7.85 22.84 32.95
N THR A 169 8.43 23.33 31.83
CA THR A 169 7.83 24.38 31.00
C THR A 169 7.83 23.95 29.54
N LEU A 170 6.67 24.02 28.91
CA LEU A 170 6.45 23.63 27.51
C LEU A 170 5.53 24.62 26.80
N ASN A 171 5.88 24.99 25.57
CA ASN A 171 4.93 25.55 24.63
C ASN A 171 4.13 24.37 24.04
N VAL A 172 2.81 24.34 24.26
CA VAL A 172 1.97 23.21 23.85
C VAL A 172 1.14 23.56 22.63
N TYR A 173 1.20 22.70 21.63
CA TYR A 173 0.48 22.83 20.37
C TYR A 173 -0.45 21.61 20.20
N ILE A 174 -1.69 21.86 19.76
CA ILE A 174 -2.61 20.81 19.35
C ILE A 174 -2.70 20.82 17.83
N MET A 175 -2.31 19.75 17.22
CA MET A 175 -2.31 19.56 15.77
C MET A 175 -3.37 18.52 15.40
N ALA A 176 -4.13 18.76 14.33
CA ALA A 176 -5.15 17.84 13.87
C ALA A 176 -5.01 17.58 12.36
N ASP A 177 -5.08 16.33 11.99
CA ASP A 177 -5.22 15.86 10.62
C ASP A 177 -6.62 15.24 10.47
N PRO A 178 -7.60 16.00 9.94
CA PRO A 178 -8.98 15.57 9.88
C PRO A 178 -9.23 14.68 8.68
N ALA A 179 -9.70 13.46 8.90
CA ALA A 179 -10.20 12.61 7.82
C ALA A 179 -11.50 13.18 7.21
N SER A 180 -11.70 12.99 5.92
CA SER A 180 -12.85 13.52 5.17
C SER A 180 -14.18 12.84 5.52
N SER A 181 -14.18 11.57 5.97
CA SER A 181 -15.41 10.82 6.28
C SER A 181 -15.22 9.69 7.29
N LYS A 182 -16.34 9.17 7.85
CA LYS A 182 -16.39 7.95 8.70
C LYS A 182 -16.60 6.65 7.90
N LYS A 183 -16.64 6.68 6.58
CA LYS A 183 -16.93 5.48 5.77
C LYS A 183 -15.90 4.37 6.02
N ARG A 184 -16.35 3.14 5.85
CA ARG A 184 -15.48 1.95 5.91
C ARG A 184 -14.44 2.10 4.79
N GLY A 185 -13.15 2.17 5.13
CA GLY A 185 -12.07 2.44 4.16
C GLY A 185 -11.49 3.87 4.19
N SER A 186 -12.17 4.86 4.81
CA SER A 186 -11.58 6.20 4.99
C SER A 186 -10.53 6.20 6.09
N ASP A 187 -9.61 7.17 6.01
CA ASP A 187 -8.62 7.41 7.06
C ASP A 187 -9.26 7.77 8.40
N ALA A 188 -8.50 7.59 9.47
CA ALA A 188 -8.88 8.08 10.79
C ALA A 188 -8.41 9.53 10.97
N THR A 189 -9.22 10.36 11.62
CA THR A 189 -8.76 11.65 12.13
C THR A 189 -7.67 11.41 13.17
N ALA A 190 -6.52 12.06 13.02
CA ALA A 190 -5.45 12.07 14.01
C ALA A 190 -5.37 13.45 14.68
N ILE A 191 -5.25 13.47 16.00
CA ILE A 191 -5.04 14.69 16.80
C ILE A 191 -3.84 14.40 17.70
N ALA A 192 -2.84 15.27 17.70
CA ALA A 192 -1.64 15.16 18.52
C ALA A 192 -1.44 16.43 19.36
N VAL A 193 -1.06 16.24 20.60
CA VAL A 193 -0.63 17.31 21.51
C VAL A 193 0.89 17.25 21.62
N ILE A 194 1.56 18.28 21.15
CA ILE A 194 3.02 18.37 21.09
C ILE A 194 3.48 19.48 22.02
N GLY A 195 4.33 19.12 22.97
CA GLY A 195 5.06 20.07 23.81
C GLY A 195 6.44 20.38 23.22
N VAL A 196 6.85 21.61 23.26
CA VAL A 196 8.19 22.05 22.83
C VAL A 196 8.87 22.76 24.00
N ASP A 197 10.06 22.31 24.41
CA ASP A 197 10.86 22.95 25.46
C ASP A 197 11.71 24.07 24.89
N SER A 198 12.42 24.76 25.78
CA SER A 198 13.36 25.87 25.42
C SER A 198 14.53 25.41 24.55
N ALA A 199 14.90 24.12 24.59
CA ALA A 199 15.95 23.53 23.76
C ALA A 199 15.40 23.01 22.41
N ARG A 200 14.12 23.29 22.10
CA ARG A 200 13.39 22.81 20.88
C ARG A 200 13.20 21.31 20.80
N ASN A 201 13.34 20.58 21.88
CA ASN A 201 12.93 19.20 21.91
C ASN A 201 11.41 19.11 21.81
N LYS A 202 10.92 18.10 21.07
CA LYS A 202 9.50 17.87 20.86
C LYS A 202 9.06 16.65 21.63
N PHE A 203 7.96 16.77 22.37
CA PHE A 203 7.38 15.72 23.19
C PHE A 203 5.96 15.45 22.70
N LEU A 204 5.66 14.22 22.33
CA LEU A 204 4.27 13.79 22.14
C LEU A 204 3.67 13.58 23.53
N LEU A 205 2.76 14.46 23.91
CA LEU A 205 2.17 14.49 25.26
C LEU A 205 0.86 13.70 25.34
N ASP A 206 0.06 13.78 24.28
CA ASP A 206 -1.28 13.16 24.21
C ASP A 206 -1.75 13.07 22.77
N GLY A 207 -2.84 12.34 22.52
CA GLY A 207 -3.43 12.31 21.18
C GLY A 207 -4.54 11.29 21.01
N TYR A 208 -5.24 11.42 19.89
CA TYR A 208 -6.31 10.51 19.46
C TYR A 208 -6.12 10.12 17.99
N ARG A 209 -6.45 8.89 17.68
CA ARG A 209 -6.57 8.42 16.30
C ARG A 209 -7.82 7.58 16.15
N HIS A 210 -8.92 8.21 15.70
CA HIS A 210 -10.22 7.56 15.53
C HIS A 210 -10.96 8.09 14.30
N LYS A 211 -11.94 7.31 13.81
CA LYS A 211 -12.92 7.79 12.84
C LYS A 211 -13.94 8.68 13.56
N MET A 212 -13.85 9.98 13.35
CA MET A 212 -14.64 10.98 14.04
C MET A 212 -15.51 11.78 13.06
N ASN A 213 -16.76 12.09 13.43
CA ASN A 213 -17.54 13.13 12.78
C ASN A 213 -17.08 14.52 13.25
N LEU A 214 -17.67 15.58 12.68
CA LEU A 214 -17.27 16.95 13.00
C LEU A 214 -17.49 17.30 14.48
N GLN A 215 -18.58 16.86 15.06
CA GLN A 215 -18.92 17.11 16.47
C GLN A 215 -17.94 16.38 17.41
N GLU A 216 -17.63 15.13 17.13
CA GLU A 216 -16.65 14.33 17.91
C GLU A 216 -15.25 14.94 17.84
N ARG A 217 -14.82 15.44 16.68
CA ARG A 217 -13.57 16.18 16.54
C ARG A 217 -13.53 17.44 17.39
N TRP A 218 -14.64 18.20 17.36
CA TRP A 218 -14.74 19.41 18.19
C TRP A 218 -14.67 19.08 19.69
N ILE A 219 -15.37 18.05 20.13
CA ILE A 219 -15.33 17.58 21.54
C ILE A 219 -13.91 17.16 21.91
N ALA A 220 -13.24 16.38 21.10
CA ALA A 220 -11.86 15.94 21.32
C ALA A 220 -10.88 17.12 21.41
N LEU A 221 -10.91 18.02 20.42
CA LEU A 221 -10.04 19.21 20.39
C LEU A 221 -10.29 20.15 21.57
N SER A 222 -11.55 20.45 21.87
CA SER A 222 -11.90 21.32 23.01
C SER A 222 -11.59 20.70 24.35
N GLY A 223 -11.73 19.39 24.48
CA GLY A 223 -11.34 18.63 25.65
C GLY A 223 -9.83 18.66 25.90
N LEU A 224 -9.04 18.34 24.86
CA LEU A 224 -7.58 18.42 24.94
C LEU A 224 -7.11 19.84 25.25
N ARG A 225 -7.68 20.86 24.63
CA ARG A 225 -7.34 22.26 24.93
C ARG A 225 -7.60 22.59 26.40
N LYS A 226 -8.78 22.30 26.91
CA LYS A 226 -9.12 22.56 28.33
C LYS A 226 -8.17 21.83 29.28
N HIS A 227 -7.90 20.56 29.00
CA HIS A 227 -7.02 19.73 29.81
C HIS A 227 -5.61 20.32 29.87
N TRP A 228 -5.01 20.63 28.72
CA TRP A 228 -3.62 21.07 28.65
C TRP A 228 -3.43 22.52 29.10
N MET A 229 -4.42 23.41 28.87
CA MET A 229 -4.39 24.77 29.44
C MET A 229 -4.42 24.82 30.97
N ALA A 230 -4.97 23.77 31.61
CA ALA A 230 -5.00 23.68 33.07
C ALA A 230 -3.73 23.07 33.69
N GLN A 231 -2.79 22.58 32.86
CA GLN A 231 -1.57 21.95 33.34
C GLN A 231 -0.52 23.02 33.75
N PRO A 232 0.18 22.83 34.88
CA PRO A 232 1.24 23.76 35.29
C PRO A 232 2.39 23.72 34.27
N GLY A 233 2.99 24.92 34.01
CA GLY A 233 4.11 25.06 33.09
C GLY A 233 3.78 24.92 31.60
N VAL A 234 2.49 24.95 31.21
CA VAL A 234 2.04 24.98 29.83
C VAL A 234 1.79 26.45 29.41
N GLN A 235 2.32 26.81 28.25
CA GLN A 235 2.13 28.10 27.58
C GLN A 235 1.58 27.92 26.20
#